data_093e2ebc9e4ee83819ef2bd5423edf78
#
_entry.id   093e2ebc9e4ee83819ef2bd5423edf78
#
_cell.length_a   1.000
_cell.length_b   1.000
_cell.length_c   1.000
_cell.angle_alpha   90.00
_cell.angle_beta   90.00
_cell.angle_gamma   90.00
#
_symmetry.space_group_name_H-M   'P 1'
#
loop_
_entity.id
_entity.type
_entity.pdbx_description
1 polymer ?
#
loop_
_entity_poly.entity_id
_entity_poly.type
_entity_poly.pdbx_seq_one_letter_code
_entity_poly.pdbx_strand_id
1 'polypeptide(L)'
;MGYIKLHKNEVCKFARYNITLKEIADVLEDKLNGIIVHFGSCSTLNTTEKNITDFIKRTGCALISGYKKDVPYIDSSAFELLYFNVLNTYKTYTSIKKNIVGKYPTLVDILRFTFLY
;
A
#
# COMPACT_ATOMS: atom_id res chain seq x y z
N MET A 1 -11.20 -4.64 11.19
CA MET A 1 -10.59 -3.83 10.11
C MET A 1 -10.15 -4.78 9.00
N GLY A 2 -10.66 -4.59 7.80
CA GLY A 2 -10.25 -5.37 6.64
C GLY A 2 -9.09 -4.74 5.88
N TYR A 3 -8.38 -5.54 5.12
CA TYR A 3 -7.34 -5.05 4.21
C TYR A 3 -7.37 -5.84 2.90
N ILE A 4 -6.87 -5.21 1.83
CA ILE A 4 -6.66 -5.84 0.53
C ILE A 4 -5.25 -5.52 0.02
N LYS A 5 -4.71 -6.44 -0.78
CA LYS A 5 -3.44 -6.26 -1.47
C LYS A 5 -3.72 -6.14 -2.97
N LEU A 6 -3.18 -5.10 -3.58
CA LEU A 6 -3.30 -4.87 -5.01
C LEU A 6 -1.94 -5.02 -5.69
N HIS A 7 -1.92 -5.69 -6.82
CA HIS A 7 -0.75 -5.83 -7.68
C HIS A 7 -0.97 -5.06 -8.98
N LYS A 8 -0.25 -3.98 -9.14
CA LYS A 8 -0.32 -3.15 -10.34
C LYS A 8 -0.07 -3.96 -11.62
N ASN A 9 0.88 -4.89 -11.57
CA ASN A 9 1.21 -5.71 -12.74
C ASN A 9 0.05 -6.61 -13.17
N GLU A 10 -0.74 -7.11 -12.26
CA GLU A 10 -1.93 -7.90 -12.58
C GLU A 10 -2.99 -7.05 -13.25
N VAL A 11 -3.23 -5.85 -12.73
CA VAL A 11 -4.17 -4.89 -13.31
C VAL A 11 -3.70 -4.45 -14.68
N CYS A 12 -2.41 -4.09 -14.84
CA CYS A 12 -1.83 -3.69 -16.13
C CYS A 12 -1.83 -4.81 -17.16
N LYS A 13 -1.72 -6.07 -16.72
CA LYS A 13 -1.74 -7.24 -17.58
C LYS A 13 -3.04 -7.36 -18.37
N PHE A 14 -4.16 -7.03 -17.74
CA PHE A 14 -5.46 -7.03 -18.40
C PHE A 14 -5.68 -5.80 -19.28
N ALA A 15 -5.18 -4.65 -18.86
CA ALA A 15 -5.44 -3.37 -19.54
C ALA A 15 -4.43 -3.04 -20.63
N ARG A 16 -3.24 -3.66 -20.64
CA ARG A 16 -2.11 -3.36 -21.53
C ARG A 16 -1.59 -1.92 -21.44
N TYR A 17 -1.89 -1.20 -20.35
CA TYR A 17 -1.44 0.18 -20.08
C TYR A 17 -0.86 0.28 -18.68
N ASN A 18 -0.07 1.35 -18.47
CA ASN A 18 0.28 1.76 -17.13
C ASN A 18 -0.95 2.42 -16.48
N ILE A 19 -1.46 1.83 -15.42
CA ILE A 19 -2.59 2.38 -14.69
C ILE A 19 -2.07 3.29 -13.58
N THR A 20 -2.56 4.52 -13.54
CA THR A 20 -2.21 5.50 -12.50
C THR A 20 -3.05 5.27 -11.24
N LEU A 21 -2.55 5.80 -10.13
CA LEU A 21 -3.30 5.79 -8.86
C LEU A 21 -4.67 6.49 -9.02
N LYS A 22 -4.71 7.57 -9.80
CA LYS A 22 -5.94 8.30 -10.11
C LYS A 22 -6.96 7.42 -10.85
N GLU A 23 -6.51 6.66 -11.83
CA GLU A 23 -7.39 5.75 -12.59
C GLU A 23 -7.94 4.64 -11.72
N ILE A 24 -7.13 4.10 -10.81
CA ILE A 24 -7.59 3.11 -9.83
C ILE A 24 -8.64 3.75 -8.90
N ALA A 25 -8.42 4.98 -8.47
CA ALA A 25 -9.38 5.71 -7.65
C ALA A 25 -10.70 5.96 -8.37
N ASP A 26 -10.68 6.22 -9.68
CA ASP A 26 -11.89 6.37 -10.48
C ASP A 26 -12.77 5.11 -10.45
N VAL A 27 -12.15 3.93 -10.51
CA VAL A 27 -12.87 2.65 -10.47
C VAL A 27 -13.37 2.33 -9.07
N LEU A 28 -12.61 2.68 -8.03
CA LEU A 28 -12.88 2.30 -6.65
C LEU A 28 -13.47 3.44 -5.81
N GLU A 29 -13.98 4.48 -6.45
CA GLU A 29 -14.55 5.63 -5.76
C GLU A 29 -15.64 5.19 -4.77
N ASP A 30 -15.47 5.61 -3.52
CA ASP A 30 -16.36 5.27 -2.39
C ASP A 30 -16.51 3.76 -2.09
N LYS A 31 -15.67 2.91 -2.68
CA LYS A 31 -15.80 1.45 -2.53
C LYS A 31 -14.88 0.83 -1.47
N LEU A 32 -13.96 1.61 -0.92
CA LEU A 32 -12.94 1.10 0.00
C LEU A 32 -13.10 1.64 1.42
N ASN A 33 -14.29 2.02 1.82
CA ASN A 33 -14.55 2.60 3.14
C ASN A 33 -14.06 1.71 4.28
N GLY A 34 -13.14 2.23 5.10
CA GLY A 34 -12.59 1.53 6.26
C GLY A 34 -11.63 0.39 5.93
N ILE A 35 -11.23 0.24 4.66
CA ILE A 35 -10.35 -0.84 4.22
C ILE A 35 -8.91 -0.34 4.13
N ILE A 36 -7.97 -1.16 4.59
CA ILE A 36 -6.53 -0.93 4.39
C ILE A 36 -6.15 -1.45 3.00
N VAL A 37 -5.50 -0.60 2.21
CA VAL A 37 -5.07 -0.96 0.86
C VAL A 37 -3.54 -1.06 0.83
N HIS A 38 -3.02 -2.20 0.37
CA HIS A 38 -1.60 -2.39 0.18
C HIS A 38 -1.29 -2.66 -1.29
N PHE A 39 -0.43 -1.83 -1.88
CA PHE A 39 0.04 -2.04 -3.24
C PHE A 39 1.31 -2.89 -3.20
N GLY A 40 1.17 -4.16 -3.56
CA GLY A 40 2.28 -5.13 -3.54
C GLY A 40 3.19 -5.08 -4.75
N SER A 41 2.91 -4.21 -5.72
CA SER A 41 3.76 -4.07 -6.90
C SER A 41 4.61 -2.81 -6.85
N CYS A 42 5.61 -2.81 -7.71
CA CYS A 42 6.71 -1.87 -7.72
C CYS A 42 6.28 -0.42 -7.92
N SER A 43 6.89 0.47 -7.17
CA SER A 43 6.83 1.93 -7.35
C SER A 43 5.44 2.57 -7.48
N THR A 44 4.38 1.86 -7.09
CA THR A 44 3.00 2.42 -7.18
C THR A 44 2.85 3.69 -6.36
N LEU A 45 3.54 3.80 -5.23
CA LEU A 45 3.49 4.99 -4.38
C LEU A 45 4.63 5.97 -4.64
N ASN A 46 5.35 5.82 -5.75
CA ASN A 46 6.33 6.81 -6.19
C ASN A 46 5.62 8.00 -6.85
N THR A 47 4.91 8.74 -6.05
CA THR A 47 4.12 9.89 -6.47
C THR A 47 4.07 10.92 -5.33
N THR A 48 3.40 12.04 -5.53
CA THR A 48 3.29 13.06 -4.50
C THR A 48 2.36 12.63 -3.37
N GLU A 49 2.61 13.14 -2.17
CA GLU A 49 1.72 12.92 -1.03
C GLU A 49 0.30 13.38 -1.31
N LYS A 50 0.15 14.46 -2.10
CA LYS A 50 -1.16 14.94 -2.52
C LYS A 50 -1.94 13.88 -3.30
N ASN A 51 -1.29 13.20 -4.24
CA ASN A 51 -1.95 12.16 -5.04
C ASN A 51 -2.38 10.98 -4.17
N ILE A 52 -1.57 10.61 -3.19
CA ILE A 52 -1.90 9.54 -2.23
C ILE A 52 -3.08 9.98 -1.35
N THR A 53 -3.06 11.21 -0.86
CA THR A 53 -4.16 11.76 -0.05
C THR A 53 -5.46 11.83 -0.84
N ASP A 54 -5.40 12.24 -2.10
CA ASP A 54 -6.57 12.27 -2.99
C ASP A 54 -7.16 10.87 -3.19
N PHE A 55 -6.31 9.85 -3.34
CA PHE A 55 -6.76 8.47 -3.43
C PHE A 55 -7.51 8.04 -2.16
N ILE A 56 -6.96 8.34 -0.99
CA ILE A 56 -7.60 8.03 0.30
C ILE A 56 -8.98 8.70 0.38
N LYS A 57 -9.06 9.98 0.03
CA LYS A 57 -10.32 10.73 0.08
C LYS A 57 -11.37 10.19 -0.89
N ARG A 58 -10.95 9.86 -2.10
CA ARG A 58 -11.87 9.40 -3.15
C ARG A 58 -12.39 8.00 -2.91
N THR A 59 -11.56 7.11 -2.44
CA THR A 59 -11.93 5.71 -2.21
C THR A 59 -12.51 5.46 -0.82
N GLY A 60 -12.22 6.33 0.14
CA GLY A 60 -12.60 6.15 1.54
C GLY A 60 -11.75 5.14 2.28
N CYS A 61 -10.63 4.67 1.71
CA CYS A 61 -9.78 3.69 2.37
C CYS A 61 -9.22 4.24 3.69
N ALA A 62 -9.00 3.35 4.65
CA ALA A 62 -8.53 3.73 5.98
C ALA A 62 -7.04 4.05 6.00
N LEU A 63 -6.28 3.37 5.15
CA LEU A 63 -4.85 3.48 5.09
C LEU A 63 -4.35 2.93 3.76
N ILE A 64 -3.32 3.55 3.22
CA ILE A 64 -2.65 3.09 2.01
C ILE A 64 -1.18 2.79 2.33
N SER A 65 -0.68 1.70 1.80
CA SER A 65 0.73 1.33 1.93
C SER A 65 1.25 0.74 0.63
N GLY A 66 2.56 0.75 0.47
CA GLY A 66 3.22 0.24 -0.72
C GLY A 66 4.66 0.71 -0.79
N TYR A 67 5.22 0.68 -1.99
CA TYR A 67 6.63 0.95 -2.21
C TYR A 67 6.82 2.13 -3.17
N LYS A 68 7.89 2.92 -2.93
CA LYS A 68 8.25 4.04 -3.80
C LYS A 68 9.24 3.66 -4.89
N LYS A 69 9.69 2.42 -4.93
CA LYS A 69 10.62 1.92 -5.96
C LYS A 69 10.26 0.50 -6.35
N ASP A 70 10.91 0.02 -7.40
CA ASP A 70 10.82 -1.38 -7.78
C ASP A 70 11.49 -2.25 -6.70
N VAL A 71 10.80 -3.30 -6.28
CA VAL A 71 11.25 -4.15 -5.20
C VAL A 71 11.40 -5.59 -5.68
N PRO A 72 12.43 -6.33 -5.17
CA PRO A 72 12.54 -7.76 -5.46
C PRO A 72 11.32 -8.50 -4.92
N TYR A 73 10.82 -9.44 -5.70
CA TYR A 73 9.61 -10.20 -5.36
C TYR A 73 9.74 -10.93 -4.03
N ILE A 74 10.88 -11.61 -3.82
CA ILE A 74 11.09 -12.40 -2.60
C ILE A 74 11.17 -11.49 -1.38
N ASP A 75 11.95 -10.40 -1.45
CA ASP A 75 12.13 -9.47 -0.34
C ASP A 75 10.81 -8.80 0.04
N SER A 76 10.04 -8.35 -0.96
CA SER A 76 8.75 -7.73 -0.69
C SER A 76 7.73 -8.73 -0.15
N SER A 77 7.74 -9.96 -0.63
CA SER A 77 6.84 -11.00 -0.13
C SER A 77 7.15 -11.37 1.33
N ALA A 78 8.43 -11.48 1.68
CA ALA A 78 8.84 -11.74 3.06
C ALA A 78 8.42 -10.58 3.97
N PHE A 79 8.65 -9.35 3.55
CA PHE A 79 8.22 -8.17 4.30
C PHE A 79 6.69 -8.13 4.47
N GLU A 80 5.95 -8.48 3.45
CA GLU A 80 4.49 -8.47 3.49
C GLU A 80 3.91 -9.47 4.48
N LEU A 81 4.54 -10.63 4.64
CA LEU A 81 4.15 -11.58 5.71
C LEU A 81 4.28 -10.93 7.09
N LEU A 82 5.39 -10.23 7.35
CA LEU A 82 5.61 -9.51 8.59
C LEU A 82 4.62 -8.35 8.77
N TYR A 83 4.39 -7.60 7.71
CA TYR A 83 3.47 -6.46 7.70
C TYR A 83 2.03 -6.90 7.99
N PHE A 84 1.56 -7.95 7.33
CA PHE A 84 0.20 -8.45 7.55
C PHE A 84 0.03 -8.99 8.97
N ASN A 85 1.06 -9.59 9.55
CA ASN A 85 1.02 -9.98 10.95
C ASN A 85 0.87 -8.77 11.87
N VAL A 86 1.58 -7.68 11.59
CA VAL A 86 1.44 -6.42 12.34
C VAL A 86 0.02 -5.86 12.19
N LEU A 87 -0.55 -5.86 10.98
CA LEU A 87 -1.93 -5.40 10.75
C LEU A 87 -2.96 -6.20 11.55
N ASN A 88 -2.74 -7.51 11.70
CA ASN A 88 -3.64 -8.36 12.46
C ASN A 88 -3.45 -8.25 13.98
N THR A 89 -2.28 -7.80 14.43
CA THR A 89 -1.94 -7.73 15.86
C THR A 89 -2.33 -6.40 16.49
N TYR A 90 -2.12 -5.30 15.78
CA TYR A 90 -2.33 -3.95 16.30
C TYR A 90 -3.57 -3.31 15.67
N LYS A 91 -4.33 -2.56 16.48
CA LYS A 91 -5.62 -2.03 16.06
C LYS A 91 -5.60 -0.55 15.70
N THR A 92 -4.58 0.19 16.11
CA THR A 92 -4.46 1.62 15.79
C THR A 92 -3.39 1.83 14.73
N TYR A 93 -3.59 2.81 13.87
CA TYR A 93 -2.63 3.13 12.79
C TYR A 93 -1.28 3.57 13.35
N THR A 94 -1.29 4.32 14.45
CA THR A 94 -0.08 4.75 15.14
C THR A 94 0.73 3.55 15.63
N SER A 95 0.08 2.56 16.24
CA SER A 95 0.72 1.33 16.70
C SER A 95 1.24 0.49 15.55
N ILE A 96 0.49 0.38 14.46
CA ILE A 96 0.91 -0.32 13.26
C ILE A 96 2.20 0.30 12.70
N LYS A 97 2.20 1.61 12.50
CA LYS A 97 3.37 2.33 11.98
C LYS A 97 4.57 2.18 12.90
N LYS A 98 4.38 2.39 14.20
CA LYS A 98 5.45 2.25 15.20
C LYS A 98 6.07 0.85 15.17
N ASN A 99 5.25 -0.18 15.09
CA ASN A 99 5.74 -1.55 15.14
C ASN A 99 6.39 -1.99 13.83
N ILE A 100 5.89 -1.58 12.68
CA ILE A 100 6.52 -1.95 11.41
C ILE A 100 7.87 -1.23 11.23
N VAL A 101 7.93 0.06 11.50
CA VAL A 101 9.17 0.84 11.39
C VAL A 101 10.16 0.49 12.49
N GLY A 102 9.69 0.29 13.72
CA GLY A 102 10.54 0.00 14.86
C GLY A 102 11.15 -1.39 14.85
N LYS A 103 10.40 -2.40 14.38
CA LYS A 103 10.87 -3.79 14.32
C LYS A 103 11.67 -4.11 13.06
N TYR A 104 11.34 -3.48 11.95
CA TYR A 104 11.91 -3.85 10.64
C TYR A 104 12.46 -2.62 9.88
N PRO A 105 13.29 -1.78 10.53
CA PRO A 105 13.74 -0.53 9.91
C PRO A 105 14.57 -0.75 8.64
N THR A 106 15.37 -1.80 8.61
CA THR A 106 16.21 -2.12 7.45
C THR A 106 15.37 -2.48 6.24
N LEU A 107 14.35 -3.32 6.41
CA LEU A 107 13.45 -3.70 5.30
C LEU A 107 12.62 -2.50 4.83
N VAL A 108 12.13 -1.69 5.74
CA VAL A 108 11.38 -0.47 5.41
C VAL A 108 12.25 0.46 4.54
N ASP A 109 13.51 0.62 4.88
CA ASP A 109 14.44 1.48 4.12
C ASP A 109 14.81 0.87 2.77
N ILE A 110 15.20 -0.39 2.75
CA ILE A 110 15.59 -1.09 1.51
C ILE A 110 14.45 -1.11 0.49
N LEU A 111 13.23 -1.38 0.95
CA LEU A 111 12.06 -1.49 0.08
C LEU A 111 11.37 -0.16 -0.19
N ARG A 112 11.83 0.93 0.43
CA ARG A 112 11.16 2.23 0.36
C ARG A 112 9.67 2.12 0.67
N PHE A 113 9.37 1.39 1.73
CA PHE A 113 8.01 1.19 2.19
C PHE A 113 7.39 2.51 2.62
N THR A 114 6.20 2.77 2.13
CA THR A 114 5.46 4.01 2.39
C THR A 114 4.09 3.68 2.96
N PHE A 115 3.63 4.53 3.85
CA PHE A 115 2.48 4.27 4.69
C PHE A 115 1.80 5.60 5.01
N LEU A 116 0.54 5.76 4.61
CA LEU A 116 -0.22 6.99 4.81
C LEU A 116 -1.67 6.70 5.22
N TYR A 117 -2.19 7.50 6.15
CA TYR A 117 -3.57 7.37 6.60
C TYR A 117 -4.20 8.72 6.95
#